data_5b6807a0c4f0d1c364b2aedc713d9b3b
#
_entry.id   5b6807a0c4f0d1c364b2aedc713d9b3b
#
_cell.length_a   1.000
_cell.length_b   1.000
_cell.length_c   1.000
_cell.angle_alpha   90.00
_cell.angle_beta   90.00
_cell.angle_gamma   90.00
#
_symmetry.space_group_name_H-M   'P 1'
#
loop_
_entity.id
_entity.type
_entity.pdbx_description
1 polymer ?
#
loop_
_entity_poly.entity_id
_entity_poly.type
_entity_poly.pdbx_seq_one_letter_code
_entity_poly.pdbx_strand_id
1 'polypeptide(L)'
;KWRDMVRQAEINAWYSEQAWLNYAYEHPKATSEPATENSLKALARKDKVELKRLNREFVEAHPNTAIALKLQRESMTEVFVNTRAELEKLIERFKNNVDRQGYASFKLFVQSLMKYTKGKEAVDFVVFEPDGKQSKLLASLSKGKYNIVDFWASWCGPCRVAIPGIKALYEKWKEKINIVSVSLDRNDADWQKAMTEEAMPWKQLLVSPMSMR
;
A
#
# COMPACT_ATOMS: atom_id res chain seq x y z
N LYS A 1 -19.17 8.37 -25.24
CA LYS A 1 -17.93 7.66 -25.68
C LYS A 1 -17.01 7.34 -24.49
N TRP A 2 -16.49 8.31 -23.73
CA TRP A 2 -15.63 8.06 -22.54
C TRP A 2 -16.35 7.23 -21.48
N ARG A 3 -17.58 7.62 -21.13
CA ARG A 3 -18.41 6.91 -20.14
C ARG A 3 -18.57 5.43 -20.47
N ASP A 4 -18.79 5.13 -21.74
CA ASP A 4 -19.01 3.75 -22.19
C ASP A 4 -17.72 2.93 -22.16
N MET A 5 -16.58 3.54 -22.55
CA MET A 5 -15.27 2.89 -22.51
C MET A 5 -14.83 2.57 -21.07
N VAL A 6 -14.94 3.55 -20.16
CA VAL A 6 -14.58 3.34 -18.74
C VAL A 6 -15.51 2.30 -18.11
N ARG A 7 -16.83 2.40 -18.34
CA ARG A 7 -17.78 1.41 -17.84
C ARG A 7 -17.48 0.01 -18.32
N GLN A 8 -17.13 -0.16 -19.61
CA GLN A 8 -16.76 -1.48 -20.13
C GLN A 8 -15.46 -2.00 -19.49
N ALA A 9 -14.48 -1.13 -19.29
CA ALA A 9 -13.23 -1.51 -18.62
C ALA A 9 -13.45 -1.88 -17.14
N GLU A 10 -14.33 -1.17 -16.43
CA GLU A 10 -14.73 -1.51 -15.05
C GLU A 10 -15.40 -2.90 -15.00
N ILE A 11 -16.32 -3.15 -15.93
CA ILE A 11 -17.00 -4.46 -16.05
C ILE A 11 -15.97 -5.57 -16.30
N ASN A 12 -15.07 -5.38 -17.27
CA ASN A 12 -14.06 -6.37 -17.62
C ASN A 12 -13.13 -6.66 -16.42
N ALA A 13 -12.63 -5.60 -15.76
CA ALA A 13 -11.76 -5.73 -14.60
C ALA A 13 -12.45 -6.46 -13.44
N TRP A 14 -13.74 -6.19 -13.21
CA TRP A 14 -14.51 -6.87 -12.17
C TRP A 14 -14.71 -8.35 -12.51
N TYR A 15 -15.16 -8.69 -13.74
CA TYR A 15 -15.38 -10.07 -14.14
C TYR A 15 -14.10 -10.90 -14.14
N SER A 16 -13.01 -10.37 -14.65
CA SER A 16 -11.73 -11.09 -14.66
C SER A 16 -11.17 -11.32 -13.26
N GLU A 17 -11.36 -10.37 -12.33
CA GLU A 17 -11.01 -10.54 -10.92
C GLU A 17 -11.89 -11.60 -10.24
N GLN A 18 -13.21 -11.56 -10.45
CA GLN A 18 -14.13 -12.57 -9.91
C GLN A 18 -13.83 -13.96 -10.44
N ALA A 19 -13.51 -14.10 -11.73
CA ALA A 19 -13.16 -15.38 -12.32
C ALA A 19 -11.92 -15.99 -11.64
N TRP A 20 -10.89 -15.17 -11.37
CA TRP A 20 -9.72 -15.64 -10.62
C TRP A 20 -10.03 -15.98 -9.17
N LEU A 21 -10.80 -15.14 -8.47
CA LEU A 21 -11.15 -15.37 -7.06
C LEU A 21 -12.01 -16.63 -6.89
N ASN A 22 -12.99 -16.85 -7.77
CA ASN A 22 -13.82 -18.05 -7.76
C ASN A 22 -12.98 -19.30 -8.03
N TYR A 23 -12.11 -19.25 -9.04
CA TYR A 23 -11.20 -20.36 -9.32
C TYR A 23 -10.31 -20.68 -8.12
N ALA A 24 -9.71 -19.67 -7.47
CA ALA A 24 -8.85 -19.85 -6.31
C ALA A 24 -9.61 -20.39 -5.08
N TYR A 25 -10.90 -20.04 -4.95
CA TYR A 25 -11.77 -20.56 -3.89
C TYR A 25 -12.14 -22.03 -4.12
N GLU A 26 -12.52 -22.38 -5.35
CA GLU A 26 -12.91 -23.74 -5.72
C GLU A 26 -11.73 -24.72 -5.79
N HIS A 27 -10.53 -24.22 -6.07
CA HIS A 27 -9.30 -25.00 -6.23
C HIS A 27 -8.22 -24.54 -5.24
N PRO A 28 -8.29 -24.97 -3.98
CA PRO A 28 -7.23 -24.68 -3.02
C PRO A 28 -5.88 -25.23 -3.51
N LYS A 29 -4.77 -24.65 -3.05
CA LYS A 29 -3.40 -24.85 -3.58
C LYS A 29 -2.99 -26.32 -3.88
N ALA A 30 -3.62 -27.28 -3.23
CA ALA A 30 -3.37 -28.72 -3.45
C ALA A 30 -4.02 -29.25 -4.74
N THR A 31 -4.99 -28.55 -5.32
CA THR A 31 -5.79 -29.00 -6.48
C THR A 31 -5.80 -28.00 -7.64
N SER A 32 -5.14 -26.83 -7.49
CA SER A 32 -5.09 -25.81 -8.54
C SER A 32 -4.18 -26.25 -9.69
N GLU A 33 -4.65 -26.05 -10.91
CA GLU A 33 -3.79 -26.14 -12.10
C GLU A 33 -3.02 -24.83 -12.28
N PRO A 34 -1.68 -24.82 -12.13
CA PRO A 34 -0.89 -23.59 -12.15
C PRO A 34 -1.05 -22.79 -13.45
N ALA A 35 -1.23 -23.46 -14.57
CA ALA A 35 -1.41 -22.80 -15.88
C ALA A 35 -2.74 -22.01 -15.93
N THR A 36 -3.83 -22.59 -15.48
CA THR A 36 -5.15 -21.94 -15.43
C THR A 36 -5.17 -20.79 -14.46
N GLU A 37 -4.64 -20.99 -13.24
CA GLU A 37 -4.53 -19.94 -12.23
C GLU A 37 -3.70 -18.74 -12.74
N ASN A 38 -2.55 -18.99 -13.37
CA ASN A 38 -1.69 -17.95 -13.91
C ASN A 38 -2.37 -17.20 -15.07
N SER A 39 -3.13 -17.88 -15.91
CA SER A 39 -3.88 -17.27 -17.02
C SER A 39 -4.97 -16.33 -16.51
N LEU A 40 -5.74 -16.74 -15.51
CA LEU A 40 -6.78 -15.91 -14.89
C LEU A 40 -6.18 -14.70 -14.18
N LYS A 41 -5.08 -14.88 -13.44
CA LYS A 41 -4.34 -13.76 -12.82
C LYS A 41 -3.80 -12.78 -13.86
N ALA A 42 -3.27 -13.27 -14.98
CA ALA A 42 -2.76 -12.43 -16.05
C ALA A 42 -3.86 -11.60 -16.70
N LEU A 43 -5.05 -12.21 -16.94
CA LEU A 43 -6.21 -11.51 -17.47
C LEU A 43 -6.68 -10.41 -16.51
N ALA A 44 -6.86 -10.72 -15.24
CA ALA A 44 -7.26 -9.74 -14.22
C ALA A 44 -6.27 -8.57 -14.12
N ARG A 45 -4.97 -8.85 -14.19
CA ARG A 45 -3.93 -7.79 -14.22
C ARG A 45 -4.04 -6.92 -15.46
N LYS A 46 -4.23 -7.52 -16.65
CA LYS A 46 -4.37 -6.81 -17.92
C LYS A 46 -5.55 -5.85 -17.88
N ASP A 47 -6.71 -6.32 -17.45
CA ASP A 47 -7.93 -5.51 -17.40
C ASP A 47 -7.84 -4.39 -16.37
N LYS A 48 -7.20 -4.62 -15.20
CA LYS A 48 -6.89 -3.57 -14.23
C LYS A 48 -5.92 -2.52 -14.78
N VAL A 49 -4.91 -2.92 -15.53
CA VAL A 49 -3.96 -1.98 -16.15
C VAL A 49 -4.68 -1.10 -17.17
N GLU A 50 -5.56 -1.68 -17.99
CA GLU A 50 -6.32 -0.94 -18.98
C GLU A 50 -7.29 0.05 -18.32
N LEU A 51 -8.02 -0.37 -17.28
CA LEU A 51 -8.87 0.53 -16.50
C LEU A 51 -8.08 1.71 -15.90
N LYS A 52 -6.92 1.44 -15.32
CA LYS A 52 -6.04 2.49 -14.78
C LYS A 52 -5.56 3.45 -15.86
N ARG A 53 -5.26 2.95 -17.06
CA ARG A 53 -4.86 3.76 -18.21
C ARG A 53 -6.00 4.71 -18.61
N LEU A 54 -7.21 4.19 -18.80
CA LEU A 54 -8.38 4.98 -19.18
C LEU A 54 -8.74 6.02 -18.12
N ASN A 55 -8.69 5.65 -16.84
CA ASN A 55 -8.94 6.59 -15.74
C ASN A 55 -7.92 7.74 -15.73
N ARG A 56 -6.65 7.44 -15.98
CA ARG A 56 -5.58 8.46 -16.07
C ARG A 56 -5.84 9.42 -17.23
N GLU A 57 -6.12 8.90 -18.42
CA GLU A 57 -6.44 9.71 -19.59
C GLU A 57 -7.67 10.60 -19.36
N PHE A 58 -8.71 10.08 -18.71
CA PHE A 58 -9.87 10.88 -18.33
C PHE A 58 -9.51 12.00 -17.37
N VAL A 59 -8.74 11.72 -16.34
CA VAL A 59 -8.27 12.70 -15.35
C VAL A 59 -7.46 13.81 -16.02
N GLU A 60 -6.58 13.46 -16.95
CA GLU A 60 -5.76 14.42 -17.69
C GLU A 60 -6.59 15.31 -18.61
N ALA A 61 -7.58 14.74 -19.29
CA ALA A 61 -8.44 15.46 -20.22
C ALA A 61 -9.52 16.32 -19.53
N HIS A 62 -9.96 15.93 -18.32
CA HIS A 62 -11.12 16.54 -17.65
C HIS A 62 -10.87 16.89 -16.16
N PRO A 63 -9.75 17.55 -15.78
CA PRO A 63 -9.36 17.76 -14.38
C PRO A 63 -10.36 18.59 -13.57
N ASN A 64 -11.20 19.37 -14.25
CA ASN A 64 -12.18 20.24 -13.59
C ASN A 64 -13.47 19.54 -13.16
N THR A 65 -13.63 18.23 -13.44
CA THR A 65 -14.83 17.45 -13.09
C THR A 65 -14.68 16.77 -11.73
N ALA A 66 -15.79 16.63 -11.00
CA ALA A 66 -15.81 15.91 -9.72
C ALA A 66 -15.35 14.43 -9.88
N ILE A 67 -15.67 13.80 -11.01
CA ILE A 67 -15.26 12.43 -11.32
C ILE A 67 -13.74 12.32 -11.43
N ALA A 68 -13.07 13.25 -12.12
CA ALA A 68 -11.62 13.24 -12.25
C ALA A 68 -10.93 13.40 -10.90
N LEU A 69 -11.45 14.24 -10.02
CA LEU A 69 -10.92 14.40 -8.66
C LEU A 69 -11.06 13.11 -7.84
N LYS A 70 -12.22 12.44 -7.94
CA LYS A 70 -12.45 11.14 -7.29
C LYS A 70 -11.48 10.10 -7.79
N LEU A 71 -11.36 9.91 -9.10
CA LEU A 71 -10.45 8.94 -9.71
C LEU A 71 -8.99 9.20 -9.35
N GLN A 72 -8.57 10.47 -9.34
CA GLN A 72 -7.22 10.83 -8.90
C GLN A 72 -6.99 10.43 -7.44
N ARG A 73 -7.94 10.69 -6.54
CA ARG A 73 -7.83 10.35 -5.13
C ARG A 73 -7.74 8.82 -4.93
N GLU A 74 -8.57 8.06 -5.62
CA GLU A 74 -8.54 6.59 -5.59
C GLU A 74 -7.21 6.03 -6.09
N SER A 75 -6.64 6.59 -7.16
CA SER A 75 -5.35 6.17 -7.69
C SER A 75 -4.18 6.42 -6.72
N MET A 76 -4.32 7.36 -5.78
CA MET A 76 -3.28 7.71 -4.80
C MET A 76 -3.23 6.77 -3.60
N THR A 77 -4.16 5.84 -3.45
CA THR A 77 -4.17 4.87 -2.34
C THR A 77 -3.21 3.70 -2.54
N GLU A 78 -2.65 3.52 -3.74
CA GLU A 78 -1.93 2.30 -4.09
C GLU A 78 -0.40 2.37 -3.94
N VAL A 79 0.26 3.51 -4.18
CA VAL A 79 1.73 3.66 -3.95
C VAL A 79 2.14 5.13 -3.90
N PHE A 80 2.92 5.50 -2.90
CA PHE A 80 3.42 6.86 -2.75
C PHE A 80 4.93 6.95 -2.95
N VAL A 81 5.35 7.29 -4.16
CA VAL A 81 6.71 7.79 -4.41
C VAL A 81 6.61 9.12 -5.16
N ASN A 82 5.86 10.07 -4.59
CA ASN A 82 5.75 11.40 -5.19
C ASN A 82 6.79 12.34 -4.59
N THR A 83 7.41 13.12 -5.44
CA THR A 83 8.21 14.27 -5.01
C THR A 83 7.27 15.40 -4.59
N ARG A 84 7.77 16.34 -3.79
CA ARG A 84 7.01 17.53 -3.41
C ARG A 84 6.48 18.29 -4.64
N ALA A 85 7.31 18.43 -5.69
CA ALA A 85 6.94 19.11 -6.91
C ALA A 85 5.78 18.43 -7.67
N GLU A 86 5.73 17.09 -7.68
CA GLU A 86 4.61 16.34 -8.26
C GLU A 86 3.32 16.55 -7.46
N LEU A 87 3.39 16.56 -6.12
CA LEU A 87 2.25 16.83 -5.27
C LEU A 87 1.73 18.27 -5.44
N GLU A 88 2.61 19.25 -5.59
CA GLU A 88 2.24 20.64 -5.88
C GLU A 88 1.54 20.76 -7.25
N LYS A 89 2.05 20.07 -8.27
CA LYS A 89 1.41 19.98 -9.60
C LYS A 89 0.02 19.34 -9.53
N LEU A 90 -0.19 18.34 -8.67
CA LEU A 90 -1.51 17.75 -8.46
C LEU A 90 -2.51 18.75 -7.89
N ILE A 91 -2.12 19.52 -6.87
CA ILE A 91 -2.99 20.57 -6.30
C ILE A 91 -3.35 21.60 -7.38
N GLU A 92 -2.36 22.04 -8.16
CA GLU A 92 -2.57 23.05 -9.21
C GLU A 92 -3.49 22.54 -10.32
N ARG A 93 -3.35 21.27 -10.74
CA ARG A 93 -4.18 20.63 -11.77
C ARG A 93 -5.66 20.72 -11.46
N PHE A 94 -6.05 20.55 -10.20
CA PHE A 94 -7.46 20.50 -9.77
C PHE A 94 -7.99 21.81 -9.21
N LYS A 95 -7.25 22.91 -9.24
CA LYS A 95 -7.64 24.19 -8.63
C LYS A 95 -8.98 24.76 -9.11
N ASN A 96 -9.35 24.45 -10.35
CA ASN A 96 -10.61 24.90 -10.97
C ASN A 96 -11.70 23.82 -10.97
N ASN A 97 -11.56 22.75 -10.15
CA ASN A 97 -12.54 21.68 -10.08
C ASN A 97 -13.91 22.20 -9.63
N VAL A 98 -14.98 21.69 -10.24
CA VAL A 98 -16.36 22.08 -9.92
C VAL A 98 -16.77 21.64 -8.52
N ASP A 99 -16.23 20.54 -8.00
CA ASP A 99 -16.40 20.11 -6.60
C ASP A 99 -15.42 20.86 -5.70
N ARG A 100 -15.82 22.03 -5.25
CA ARG A 100 -15.00 22.89 -4.39
C ARG A 100 -14.68 22.29 -3.04
N GLN A 101 -15.64 21.57 -2.44
CA GLN A 101 -15.46 20.93 -1.13
C GLN A 101 -14.55 19.70 -1.27
N GLY A 102 -14.78 18.88 -2.28
CA GLY A 102 -13.91 17.74 -2.60
C GLY A 102 -12.49 18.17 -2.88
N TYR A 103 -12.30 19.27 -3.65
CA TYR A 103 -10.97 19.84 -3.90
C TYR A 103 -10.28 20.32 -2.61
N ALA A 104 -11.00 21.00 -1.72
CA ALA A 104 -10.44 21.48 -0.45
C ALA A 104 -9.93 20.27 0.39
N SER A 105 -10.73 19.23 0.50
CA SER A 105 -10.35 17.99 1.20
C SER A 105 -9.19 17.27 0.52
N PHE A 106 -9.17 17.20 -0.80
CA PHE A 106 -8.08 16.63 -1.59
C PHE A 106 -6.78 17.41 -1.40
N LYS A 107 -6.84 18.75 -1.44
CA LYS A 107 -5.68 19.61 -1.20
C LYS A 107 -5.06 19.37 0.17
N LEU A 108 -5.87 19.32 1.23
CA LEU A 108 -5.39 19.02 2.59
C LEU A 108 -4.74 17.62 2.66
N PHE A 109 -5.34 16.62 2.03
CA PHE A 109 -4.78 15.29 1.93
C PHE A 109 -3.42 15.30 1.23
N VAL A 110 -3.31 15.92 0.04
CA VAL A 110 -2.05 16.01 -0.71
C VAL A 110 -0.99 16.78 0.09
N GLN A 111 -1.37 17.86 0.77
CA GLN A 111 -0.46 18.60 1.64
C GLN A 111 0.07 17.75 2.81
N SER A 112 -0.77 16.88 3.38
CA SER A 112 -0.30 15.95 4.42
C SER A 112 0.77 14.99 3.93
N LEU A 113 0.69 14.53 2.67
CA LEU A 113 1.67 13.66 2.04
C LEU A 113 3.04 14.34 1.82
N MET A 114 3.07 15.67 1.69
CA MET A 114 4.33 16.41 1.51
C MET A 114 5.31 16.25 2.68
N LYS A 115 4.81 15.81 3.84
CA LYS A 115 5.65 15.49 5.01
C LYS A 115 6.49 14.22 4.80
N TYR A 116 6.05 13.33 3.90
CA TYR A 116 6.62 12.00 3.68
C TYR A 116 7.31 11.86 2.30
N THR A 117 7.60 12.97 1.64
CA THR A 117 8.26 12.94 0.34
C THR A 117 9.73 12.57 0.46
N LYS A 118 10.29 12.01 -0.62
CA LYS A 118 11.72 11.66 -0.71
C LYS A 118 12.61 12.83 -0.27
N GLY A 119 13.62 12.55 0.53
CA GLY A 119 14.58 13.53 1.04
C GLY A 119 14.14 14.25 2.33
N LYS A 120 12.98 13.87 2.89
CA LYS A 120 12.56 14.29 4.23
C LYS A 120 13.08 13.33 5.28
N GLU A 121 13.28 13.87 6.49
CA GLU A 121 13.59 13.03 7.65
C GLU A 121 12.43 12.07 7.94
N ALA A 122 12.78 10.87 8.40
CA ALA A 122 11.79 9.90 8.82
C ALA A 122 11.03 10.42 10.05
N VAL A 123 9.71 10.22 10.05
CA VAL A 123 8.87 10.63 11.19
C VAL A 123 9.07 9.67 12.34
N ASP A 124 9.34 10.22 13.52
CA ASP A 124 9.46 9.46 14.75
C ASP A 124 8.10 9.31 15.44
N PHE A 125 7.83 8.15 15.98
CA PHE A 125 6.62 7.87 16.76
C PHE A 125 6.86 6.80 17.81
N VAL A 126 5.93 6.73 18.77
CA VAL A 126 6.00 5.78 19.88
C VAL A 126 5.65 4.37 19.40
N VAL A 127 6.49 3.42 19.79
CA VAL A 127 6.35 1.98 19.53
C VAL A 127 6.60 1.19 20.82
N PHE A 128 6.16 -0.06 20.84
CA PHE A 128 6.42 -0.99 21.93
C PHE A 128 7.27 -2.16 21.44
N GLU A 129 8.21 -2.57 22.27
CA GLU A 129 8.99 -3.79 22.08
C GLU A 129 8.18 -5.03 22.54
N PRO A 130 8.58 -6.25 22.16
CA PRO A 130 7.85 -7.46 22.53
C PRO A 130 7.71 -7.69 24.05
N ASP A 131 8.58 -7.10 24.84
CA ASP A 131 8.53 -7.12 26.31
C ASP A 131 7.61 -6.04 26.92
N GLY A 132 6.93 -5.27 26.08
CA GLY A 132 6.04 -4.17 26.49
C GLY A 132 6.77 -2.85 26.76
N LYS A 133 8.09 -2.79 26.59
CA LYS A 133 8.85 -1.56 26.80
C LYS A 133 8.55 -0.53 25.72
N GLN A 134 8.22 0.68 26.14
CA GLN A 134 8.02 1.80 25.24
C GLN A 134 9.34 2.29 24.65
N SER A 135 9.36 2.52 23.34
CA SER A 135 10.49 3.03 22.58
C SER A 135 10.01 3.99 21.49
N LYS A 136 10.94 4.45 20.68
CA LYS A 136 10.65 5.26 19.48
C LYS A 136 11.23 4.58 18.24
N LEU A 137 10.53 4.75 17.10
CA LEU A 137 10.94 4.13 15.85
C LEU A 137 12.41 4.47 15.50
N LEU A 138 12.78 5.75 15.54
CA LEU A 138 14.12 6.18 15.12
C LEU A 138 15.23 5.60 15.99
N ALA A 139 14.95 5.26 17.25
CA ALA A 139 15.91 4.59 18.13
C ALA A 139 16.23 3.15 17.69
N SER A 140 15.39 2.56 16.84
CA SER A 140 15.56 1.21 16.29
C SER A 140 16.29 1.19 14.94
N LEU A 141 16.61 2.37 14.40
CA LEU A 141 17.32 2.49 13.14
C LEU A 141 18.84 2.43 13.34
N SER A 142 19.53 1.79 12.42
CA SER A 142 20.99 1.64 12.46
C SER A 142 21.70 2.71 11.66
N LYS A 143 22.69 3.37 12.26
CA LYS A 143 23.56 4.29 11.54
C LYS A 143 24.46 3.53 10.56
N GLY A 144 24.69 4.11 9.38
CA GLY A 144 25.57 3.52 8.37
C GLY A 144 24.97 2.36 7.56
N LYS A 145 23.70 2.01 7.82
CA LYS A 145 22.96 1.01 7.04
C LYS A 145 21.75 1.64 6.33
N TYR A 146 21.28 1.00 5.28
CA TYR A 146 19.95 1.29 4.74
C TYR A 146 18.89 0.72 5.68
N ASN A 147 18.03 1.56 6.21
CA ASN A 147 16.96 1.15 7.10
C ASN A 147 15.67 0.90 6.31
N ILE A 148 15.09 -0.26 6.47
CA ILE A 148 13.80 -0.66 5.90
C ILE A 148 12.83 -0.75 7.07
N VAL A 149 11.78 0.08 7.03
CA VAL A 149 10.66 -0.01 7.97
C VAL A 149 9.51 -0.70 7.25
N ASP A 150 9.16 -1.90 7.72
CA ASP A 150 8.10 -2.72 7.17
C ASP A 150 6.87 -2.64 8.07
N PHE A 151 5.73 -2.19 7.52
CA PHE A 151 4.47 -2.17 8.25
C PHE A 151 3.65 -3.42 7.92
N TRP A 152 3.28 -4.17 8.95
CA TRP A 152 2.55 -5.42 8.81
C TRP A 152 1.49 -5.61 9.90
N ALA A 153 0.77 -6.72 9.88
CA ALA A 153 -0.09 -7.16 10.98
C ALA A 153 -0.34 -8.67 10.90
N SER A 154 -0.72 -9.29 12.00
CA SER A 154 -1.07 -10.71 12.07
C SER A 154 -2.19 -11.10 11.10
N TRP A 155 -3.16 -10.22 10.90
CA TRP A 155 -4.30 -10.37 10.00
C TRP A 155 -4.01 -9.94 8.55
N CYS A 156 -2.83 -9.38 8.25
CA CYS A 156 -2.47 -8.94 6.91
C CYS A 156 -1.94 -10.11 6.07
N GLY A 157 -2.82 -10.84 5.42
CA GLY A 157 -2.44 -11.97 4.57
C GLY A 157 -1.37 -11.65 3.52
N PRO A 158 -1.51 -10.58 2.70
CA PRO A 158 -0.47 -10.18 1.74
C PRO A 158 0.88 -9.87 2.38
N CYS A 159 0.90 -9.25 3.59
CA CYS A 159 2.13 -8.98 4.32
C CYS A 159 2.83 -10.30 4.69
N ARG A 160 2.08 -11.25 5.23
CA ARG A 160 2.63 -12.57 5.63
C ARG A 160 3.16 -13.36 4.43
N VAL A 161 2.49 -13.29 3.29
CA VAL A 161 2.98 -13.90 2.03
C VAL A 161 4.31 -13.29 1.57
N ALA A 162 4.59 -12.02 1.88
CA ALA A 162 5.84 -11.35 1.51
C ALA A 162 7.02 -11.71 2.43
N ILE A 163 6.78 -12.17 3.66
CA ILE A 163 7.83 -12.42 4.68
C ILE A 163 8.94 -13.36 4.18
N PRO A 164 8.67 -14.50 3.52
CA PRO A 164 9.75 -15.36 3.02
C PRO A 164 10.71 -14.63 2.07
N GLY A 165 10.18 -13.75 1.21
CA GLY A 165 11.00 -12.90 0.33
C GLY A 165 11.83 -11.87 1.09
N ILE A 166 11.26 -11.28 2.15
CA ILE A 166 11.98 -10.34 3.03
C ILE A 166 13.07 -11.05 3.81
N LYS A 167 12.84 -12.28 4.28
CA LYS A 167 13.88 -13.10 4.94
C LYS A 167 15.05 -13.37 3.99
N ALA A 168 14.78 -13.76 2.75
CA ALA A 168 15.82 -13.98 1.75
C ALA A 168 16.62 -12.70 1.46
N LEU A 169 15.93 -11.55 1.39
CA LEU A 169 16.58 -10.24 1.25
C LEU A 169 17.48 -9.93 2.46
N TYR A 170 16.97 -10.15 3.67
CA TYR A 170 17.71 -9.92 4.91
C TYR A 170 18.97 -10.76 4.97
N GLU A 171 18.89 -12.06 4.76
CA GLU A 171 20.07 -12.95 4.77
C GLU A 171 21.14 -12.52 3.74
N LYS A 172 20.71 -12.09 2.57
CA LYS A 172 21.63 -11.63 1.52
C LYS A 172 22.33 -10.31 1.85
N TRP A 173 21.65 -9.41 2.59
CA TRP A 173 22.09 -8.01 2.71
C TRP A 173 22.23 -7.51 4.16
N LYS A 174 22.11 -8.36 5.19
CA LYS A 174 22.11 -8.01 6.62
C LYS A 174 23.28 -7.13 7.07
N GLU A 175 24.41 -7.20 6.36
CA GLU A 175 25.55 -6.31 6.64
C GLU A 175 25.32 -4.87 6.18
N LYS A 176 24.49 -4.65 5.17
CA LYS A 176 24.21 -3.35 4.55
C LYS A 176 22.85 -2.78 4.90
N ILE A 177 21.90 -3.63 5.29
CA ILE A 177 20.54 -3.21 5.64
C ILE A 177 20.24 -3.48 7.12
N ASN A 178 19.31 -2.71 7.63
CA ASN A 178 18.62 -2.94 8.90
C ASN A 178 17.13 -3.01 8.59
N ILE A 179 16.45 -4.06 9.02
CA ILE A 179 15.00 -4.18 8.89
C ILE A 179 14.38 -4.01 10.27
N VAL A 180 13.30 -3.24 10.33
CA VAL A 180 12.46 -3.08 11.52
C VAL A 180 11.01 -3.27 11.05
N SER A 181 10.37 -4.32 11.52
CA SER A 181 8.92 -4.50 11.24
C SER A 181 8.09 -3.87 12.36
N VAL A 182 7.09 -3.10 11.96
CA VAL A 182 6.17 -2.39 12.84
C VAL A 182 4.78 -2.95 12.64
N SER A 183 4.26 -3.65 13.65
CA SER A 183 2.91 -4.21 13.60
C SER A 183 1.86 -3.12 13.86
N LEU A 184 0.75 -3.21 13.09
CA LEU A 184 -0.47 -2.44 13.26
C LEU A 184 -1.55 -3.21 14.04
N ASP A 185 -1.19 -4.31 14.71
CA ASP A 185 -2.11 -5.10 15.51
C ASP A 185 -2.66 -4.28 16.67
N ARG A 186 -3.95 -4.49 16.97
CA ARG A 186 -4.61 -3.90 18.14
C ARG A 186 -4.53 -4.79 19.38
N ASN A 187 -4.26 -6.08 19.17
CA ASN A 187 -4.17 -7.09 20.19
C ASN A 187 -2.73 -7.63 20.25
N ASP A 188 -2.10 -7.45 21.38
CA ASP A 188 -0.74 -7.92 21.65
C ASP A 188 -0.60 -9.44 21.50
N ALA A 189 -1.59 -10.22 21.99
CA ALA A 189 -1.53 -11.67 21.91
C ALA A 189 -1.53 -12.19 20.46
N ASP A 190 -2.30 -11.57 19.55
CA ASP A 190 -2.31 -11.94 18.14
C ASP A 190 -0.98 -11.61 17.47
N TRP A 191 -0.38 -10.47 17.80
CA TRP A 191 0.94 -10.09 17.35
C TRP A 191 2.02 -11.06 17.83
N GLN A 192 2.06 -11.39 19.13
CA GLN A 192 3.02 -12.31 19.73
C GLN A 192 2.95 -13.70 19.07
N LYS A 193 1.72 -14.20 18.86
CA LYS A 193 1.48 -15.46 18.15
C LYS A 193 2.04 -15.41 16.73
N ALA A 194 1.70 -14.37 15.98
CA ALA A 194 2.15 -14.21 14.60
C ALA A 194 3.68 -14.05 14.49
N MET A 195 4.32 -13.33 15.42
CA MET A 195 5.79 -13.27 15.48
C MET A 195 6.43 -14.64 15.67
N THR A 196 5.84 -15.48 16.52
CA THR A 196 6.33 -16.84 16.75
C THR A 196 6.18 -17.70 15.48
N GLU A 197 5.03 -17.60 14.81
CA GLU A 197 4.76 -18.34 13.56
C GLU A 197 5.69 -17.90 12.43
N GLU A 198 5.89 -16.60 12.27
CA GLU A 198 6.70 -16.05 11.18
C GLU A 198 8.19 -16.08 11.46
N ALA A 199 8.63 -16.12 12.70
CA ALA A 199 10.03 -16.20 13.13
C ALA A 199 10.96 -15.26 12.35
N MET A 200 10.62 -13.98 12.28
CA MET A 200 11.40 -12.97 11.58
C MET A 200 12.67 -12.61 12.36
N PRO A 201 13.88 -12.69 11.76
CA PRO A 201 15.15 -12.58 12.50
C PRO A 201 15.61 -11.14 12.79
N TRP A 202 14.78 -10.15 12.55
CA TRP A 202 15.06 -8.73 12.79
C TRP A 202 14.09 -8.14 13.81
N LYS A 203 14.34 -6.87 14.16
CA LYS A 203 13.60 -6.17 15.22
C LYS A 203 12.11 -6.05 14.89
N GLN A 204 11.29 -6.44 15.85
CA GLN A 204 9.84 -6.35 15.79
C GLN A 204 9.34 -5.31 16.78
N LEU A 205 8.40 -4.47 16.34
CA LEU A 205 7.80 -3.41 17.12
C LEU A 205 6.29 -3.41 16.92
N LEU A 206 5.55 -2.89 17.90
CA LEU A 206 4.11 -2.68 17.83
C LEU A 206 3.81 -1.18 17.89
N VAL A 207 2.92 -0.68 17.02
CA VAL A 207 2.40 0.68 17.15
C VAL A 207 1.55 0.79 18.42
N SER A 208 1.70 1.89 19.16
CA SER A 208 0.88 2.12 20.35
C SER A 208 -0.62 2.04 20.03
N PRO A 209 -1.41 1.26 20.78
CA PRO A 209 -2.86 1.26 20.65
C PRO A 209 -3.48 2.65 20.87
N MET A 210 -2.80 3.54 21.60
CA MET A 210 -3.23 4.92 21.83
C MET A 210 -2.96 5.86 20.66
N SER A 211 -2.04 5.56 19.77
CA SER A 211 -1.77 6.38 18.57
C SER A 211 -2.74 6.10 17.42
N MET A 212 -3.61 5.10 17.56
CA MET A 212 -4.66 4.74 16.61
C MET A 212 -6.06 5.23 16.97
N ARG A 213 -6.21 6.07 18.02
CA ARG A 213 -7.47 6.71 18.43
C ARG A 213 -7.63 8.09 17.82
#